data_0921e36ed0b79219a7f9827ad41a7f43
#
_entry.id   0921e36ed0b79219a7f9827ad41a7f43
#
_cell.length_a   1.000
_cell.length_b   1.000
_cell.length_c   1.000
_cell.angle_alpha   90.00
_cell.angle_beta   90.00
_cell.angle_gamma   90.00
#
_symmetry.space_group_name_H-M   'P 1'
#
loop_
_entity.id
_entity.type
_entity.pdbx_description
1 polymer ?
#
loop_
_entity_poly.entity_id
_entity_poly.type
_entity_poly.pdbx_seq_one_letter_code
_entity_poly.pdbx_strand_id
1 'polypeptide(L)'
;MTNKIFITCGDINGIGNELILRSICVSNRTAFIIVGNRRIFDLTSEILGIKTPYMKNINITEFIPSQKIEPGIYFIDIPVAGLELEFGKPASAAGFLAGTAIKTAVGLSLRHNSPLVTAPINKYSLHLGGFIYPGHTEFIAEILKSKDHLMILDGGVIKVALVTTHLPLSDVSRSVTENGVFEKGRILYLSLKNDYGIKEPQITVCSLNPHAGDGCLFGDEDDKIIKPAVQRLNEEICRGCGLFTGPLPSDTAFTKSILNRSDAHLVMYHDQGLIPLKLLSFGKAINFTAGLPIVRTSPDHGTAYDIAGKGIAGTESFKNAVDKALFFSNNRTRRNYS
;
A
#
# COMPACT_ATOMS: atom_id res chain seq x y z
N MET A 1 5.50 23.70 8.31
CA MET A 1 5.90 22.56 9.19
C MET A 1 6.66 21.56 8.35
N THR A 2 7.70 20.93 8.89
CA THR A 2 8.43 19.86 8.19
C THR A 2 7.58 18.60 8.11
N ASN A 3 7.41 18.04 6.92
CA ASN A 3 6.74 16.76 6.72
C ASN A 3 7.64 15.64 7.30
N LYS A 4 7.06 14.75 8.10
CA LYS A 4 7.76 13.55 8.59
C LYS A 4 7.21 12.34 7.84
N ILE A 5 8.08 11.41 7.46
CA ILE A 5 7.69 10.14 6.83
C ILE A 5 8.56 9.02 7.35
N PHE A 6 7.94 7.92 7.77
CA PHE A 6 8.63 6.71 8.20
C PHE A 6 8.78 5.73 7.04
N ILE A 7 9.93 5.08 6.97
CA ILE A 7 10.26 4.13 5.88
C ILE A 7 10.89 2.89 6.52
N THR A 8 10.29 1.71 6.33
CA THR A 8 10.92 0.46 6.80
C THR A 8 11.87 -0.11 5.75
N CYS A 9 12.96 -0.72 6.20
CA CYS A 9 13.97 -1.34 5.33
C CYS A 9 13.44 -2.56 4.55
N GLY A 10 12.32 -3.18 5.01
CA GLY A 10 11.82 -4.44 4.45
C GLY A 10 12.74 -5.63 4.76
N ASP A 11 12.73 -6.62 3.88
CA ASP A 11 13.68 -7.73 3.93
C ASP A 11 15.04 -7.27 3.37
N ILE A 12 16.06 -7.33 4.20
CA ILE A 12 17.42 -6.85 3.87
C ILE A 12 18.10 -7.68 2.78
N ASN A 13 17.69 -8.93 2.60
CA ASN A 13 18.24 -9.82 1.57
C ASN A 13 17.58 -9.63 0.21
N GLY A 14 16.58 -8.74 0.13
CA GLY A 14 15.94 -8.29 -1.10
C GLY A 14 16.43 -6.91 -1.56
N ILE A 15 15.62 -6.27 -2.39
CA ILE A 15 15.94 -4.96 -2.98
C ILE A 15 15.57 -3.76 -2.09
N GLY A 16 15.01 -3.97 -0.87
CA GLY A 16 14.47 -2.90 -0.03
C GLY A 16 15.45 -1.77 0.27
N ASN A 17 16.66 -2.09 0.75
CA ASN A 17 17.71 -1.10 1.00
C ASN A 17 18.18 -0.39 -0.28
N GLU A 18 18.29 -1.12 -1.40
CA GLU A 18 18.63 -0.54 -2.71
C GLU A 18 17.61 0.50 -3.15
N LEU A 19 16.29 0.18 -3.02
CA LEU A 19 15.22 1.11 -3.35
C LEU A 19 15.31 2.40 -2.54
N ILE A 20 15.57 2.29 -1.23
CA ILE A 20 15.71 3.44 -0.34
C ILE A 20 16.93 4.28 -0.75
N LEU A 21 18.10 3.66 -0.90
CA LEU A 21 19.35 4.32 -1.27
C LEU A 21 19.23 5.10 -2.58
N ARG A 22 18.55 4.53 -3.59
CA ARG A 22 18.43 5.13 -4.93
C ARG A 22 17.23 6.09 -5.07
N SER A 23 16.35 6.16 -4.07
CA SER A 23 15.13 6.97 -4.15
C SER A 23 15.11 8.16 -3.22
N ILE A 24 15.72 8.04 -2.04
CA ILE A 24 15.64 9.07 -1.01
C ILE A 24 16.79 10.07 -1.16
N CYS A 25 16.41 11.32 -1.43
CA CYS A 25 17.33 12.45 -1.50
C CYS A 25 17.04 13.45 -0.39
N VAL A 26 18.04 14.22 0.02
CA VAL A 26 17.86 15.31 0.99
C VAL A 26 16.81 16.29 0.45
N SER A 27 15.83 16.60 1.28
CA SER A 27 14.73 17.52 0.97
C SER A 27 14.78 18.71 1.93
N ASN A 28 14.41 19.88 1.45
CA ASN A 28 14.29 21.09 2.27
C ASN A 28 12.96 21.16 3.05
N ARG A 29 12.08 20.17 2.89
CA ARG A 29 10.73 20.19 3.48
C ARG A 29 10.35 18.90 4.18
N THR A 30 11.15 17.82 4.04
CA THR A 30 10.78 16.49 4.51
C THR A 30 11.89 15.89 5.34
N ALA A 31 11.52 15.33 6.50
CA ALA A 31 12.35 14.45 7.31
C ALA A 31 12.00 13.00 6.97
N PHE A 32 12.92 12.31 6.32
CA PHE A 32 12.83 10.89 6.03
C PHE A 32 13.42 10.10 7.19
N ILE A 33 12.61 9.24 7.82
CA ILE A 33 13.05 8.48 9.00
C ILE A 33 13.05 6.99 8.61
N ILE A 34 14.24 6.47 8.35
CA ILE A 34 14.45 5.07 7.96
C ILE A 34 14.50 4.22 9.23
N VAL A 35 13.77 3.12 9.25
CA VAL A 35 13.71 2.16 10.36
C VAL A 35 14.25 0.83 9.89
N GLY A 36 15.38 0.40 10.44
CA GLY A 36 16.06 -0.82 10.00
C GLY A 36 17.35 -1.07 10.76
N ASN A 37 18.29 -1.82 10.17
CA ASN A 37 19.62 -2.03 10.75
C ASN A 37 20.66 -1.20 10.00
N ARG A 38 21.31 -0.28 10.71
CA ARG A 38 22.23 0.69 10.13
C ARG A 38 23.46 0.03 9.50
N ARG A 39 24.04 -0.94 10.16
CA ARG A 39 25.22 -1.66 9.66
C ARG A 39 24.93 -2.34 8.32
N ILE A 40 23.78 -3.01 8.20
CA ILE A 40 23.38 -3.69 6.96
C ILE A 40 23.04 -2.69 5.87
N PHE A 41 22.44 -1.56 6.23
CA PHE A 41 22.13 -0.49 5.26
C PHE A 41 23.41 0.10 4.65
N ASP A 42 24.42 0.40 5.49
CA ASP A 42 25.72 0.92 5.04
C ASP A 42 26.48 -0.14 4.21
N LEU A 43 26.49 -1.41 4.63
CA LEU A 43 27.07 -2.51 3.87
C LEU A 43 26.41 -2.69 2.49
N THR A 44 25.07 -2.56 2.41
CA THR A 44 24.36 -2.59 1.12
C THR A 44 24.83 -1.44 0.20
N SER A 45 25.00 -0.25 0.77
CA SER A 45 25.52 0.93 0.06
C SER A 45 26.92 0.69 -0.51
N GLU A 46 27.82 0.11 0.27
CA GLU A 46 29.19 -0.24 -0.14
C GLU A 46 29.20 -1.26 -1.28
N ILE A 47 28.45 -2.37 -1.14
CA ILE A 47 28.38 -3.43 -2.15
C ILE A 47 27.83 -2.90 -3.48
N LEU A 48 26.83 -2.01 -3.42
CA LEU A 48 26.22 -1.44 -4.62
C LEU A 48 27.01 -0.25 -5.20
N GLY A 49 28.04 0.22 -4.51
CA GLY A 49 28.80 1.42 -4.92
C GLY A 49 27.94 2.70 -4.90
N ILE A 50 26.89 2.73 -4.10
CA ILE A 50 25.97 3.87 -3.99
C ILE A 50 26.41 4.70 -2.77
N LYS A 51 26.68 5.99 -2.97
CA LYS A 51 27.07 6.87 -1.84
C LYS A 51 25.90 7.02 -0.88
N THR A 52 26.11 6.57 0.37
CA THR A 52 25.15 6.77 1.44
C THR A 52 24.97 8.27 1.71
N PRO A 53 23.76 8.83 1.68
CA PRO A 53 23.56 10.22 2.08
C PRO A 53 23.87 10.41 3.57
N TYR A 54 24.20 11.64 3.96
CA TYR A 54 24.39 11.97 5.37
C TYR A 54 23.08 11.71 6.14
N MET A 55 23.13 10.85 7.15
CA MET A 55 22.01 10.46 8.00
C MET A 55 22.34 10.68 9.47
N LYS A 56 21.40 11.28 10.18
CA LYS A 56 21.47 11.43 11.65
C LYS A 56 20.83 10.23 12.33
N ASN A 57 21.51 9.61 13.28
CA ASN A 57 20.88 8.59 14.11
C ASN A 57 19.90 9.24 15.10
N ILE A 58 18.73 8.62 15.26
CA ILE A 58 17.73 9.00 16.27
C ILE A 58 17.52 7.82 17.21
N ASN A 59 17.60 8.08 18.49
CA ASN A 59 17.16 7.13 19.50
C ASN A 59 15.62 7.14 19.58
N ILE A 60 15.01 5.97 19.44
CA ILE A 60 13.56 5.81 19.46
C ILE A 60 12.91 6.32 20.75
N THR A 61 13.62 6.20 21.89
CA THR A 61 13.11 6.65 23.19
C THR A 61 13.12 8.18 23.35
N GLU A 62 13.96 8.86 22.58
CA GLU A 62 14.11 10.31 22.59
C GLU A 62 13.24 10.99 21.54
N PHE A 63 12.65 10.21 20.63
CA PHE A 63 11.85 10.73 19.52
C PHE A 63 10.39 10.95 19.97
N ILE A 64 10.09 12.16 20.47
CA ILE A 64 8.79 12.54 21.00
C ILE A 64 7.95 13.32 19.95
N PRO A 65 6.59 13.22 19.98
CA PRO A 65 5.70 13.85 18.99
C PRO A 65 5.83 15.37 18.88
N SER A 66 6.01 16.07 20.00
CA SER A 66 6.16 17.52 20.05
C SER A 66 7.50 18.04 19.52
N GLN A 67 8.47 17.15 19.31
CA GLN A 67 9.79 17.53 18.83
C GLN A 67 9.72 18.02 17.40
N LYS A 68 10.17 19.25 17.16
CA LYS A 68 10.44 19.73 15.81
C LYS A 68 11.65 18.99 15.28
N ILE A 69 11.49 18.41 14.11
CA ILE A 69 12.59 17.76 13.39
C ILE A 69 12.87 18.57 12.12
N GLU A 70 14.14 18.90 11.89
CA GLU A 70 14.55 19.59 10.70
C GLU A 70 14.47 18.67 9.47
N PRO A 71 14.28 19.22 8.25
CA PRO A 71 14.39 18.43 7.04
C PRO A 71 15.71 17.68 6.96
N GLY A 72 15.70 16.47 6.46
CA GLY A 72 16.89 15.64 6.37
C GLY A 72 16.60 14.16 6.34
N ILE A 73 17.63 13.36 6.44
CA ILE A 73 17.53 11.90 6.49
C ILE A 73 17.99 11.43 7.88
N TYR A 74 17.17 10.61 8.48
CA TYR A 74 17.35 10.10 9.84
C TYR A 74 17.26 8.58 9.84
N PHE A 75 17.94 7.94 10.78
CA PHE A 75 17.95 6.50 10.90
C PHE A 75 17.61 6.07 12.33
N ILE A 76 16.65 5.18 12.48
CA ILE A 76 16.35 4.46 13.72
C ILE A 76 16.94 3.06 13.57
N ASP A 77 18.02 2.81 14.30
CA ASP A 77 18.72 1.53 14.26
C ASP A 77 18.02 0.48 15.13
N ILE A 78 17.83 -0.71 14.55
CA ILE A 78 17.32 -1.90 15.25
C ILE A 78 18.47 -2.92 15.29
N PRO A 79 19.13 -3.07 16.44
CA PRO A 79 20.17 -4.06 16.58
C PRO A 79 19.58 -5.47 16.58
N VAL A 80 20.15 -6.36 15.76
CA VAL A 80 19.80 -7.78 15.71
C VAL A 80 21.07 -8.60 15.77
N ALA A 81 21.14 -9.50 16.76
CA ALA A 81 22.29 -10.38 16.92
C ALA A 81 22.39 -11.40 15.76
N GLY A 82 23.59 -11.66 15.27
CA GLY A 82 23.83 -12.62 14.19
C GLY A 82 23.22 -12.22 12.84
N LEU A 83 22.91 -10.93 12.64
CA LEU A 83 22.34 -10.47 11.38
C LEU A 83 23.45 -10.41 10.31
N GLU A 84 23.25 -11.16 9.25
CA GLU A 84 24.13 -11.20 8.08
C GLU A 84 23.35 -10.81 6.83
N LEU A 85 24.05 -10.26 5.84
CA LEU A 85 23.50 -9.90 4.53
C LEU A 85 23.76 -11.02 3.54
N GLU A 86 22.71 -11.70 3.10
CA GLU A 86 22.76 -12.76 2.10
C GLU A 86 21.72 -12.51 1.02
N PHE A 87 22.08 -11.72 0.00
CA PHE A 87 21.15 -11.40 -1.07
C PHE A 87 20.51 -12.63 -1.71
N GLY A 88 19.19 -12.54 -1.94
CA GLY A 88 18.41 -13.59 -2.60
C GLY A 88 18.07 -14.79 -1.72
N LYS A 89 18.36 -14.75 -0.40
CA LYS A 89 18.08 -15.86 0.50
C LYS A 89 17.15 -15.47 1.64
N PRO A 90 16.09 -16.25 1.91
CA PRO A 90 15.30 -16.07 3.12
C PRO A 90 16.13 -16.37 4.37
N ALA A 91 15.95 -15.54 5.42
CA ALA A 91 16.65 -15.73 6.69
C ALA A 91 15.78 -15.30 7.88
N SER A 92 15.89 -16.04 8.99
CA SER A 92 15.17 -15.75 10.24
C SER A 92 15.51 -14.38 10.81
N ALA A 93 16.79 -14.03 10.87
CA ALA A 93 17.25 -12.75 11.40
C ALA A 93 16.77 -11.57 10.52
N ALA A 94 16.75 -11.74 9.18
CA ALA A 94 16.20 -10.74 8.27
C ALA A 94 14.69 -10.56 8.46
N GLY A 95 13.95 -11.66 8.63
CA GLY A 95 12.53 -11.63 8.94
C GLY A 95 12.21 -11.02 10.29
N PHE A 96 13.01 -11.31 11.33
CA PHE A 96 12.88 -10.69 12.65
C PHE A 96 13.09 -9.18 12.58
N LEU A 97 14.14 -8.73 11.88
CA LEU A 97 14.39 -7.30 11.65
C LEU A 97 13.21 -6.65 10.92
N ALA A 98 12.76 -7.23 9.81
CA ALA A 98 11.66 -6.69 9.02
C ALA A 98 10.37 -6.53 9.83
N GLY A 99 9.99 -7.56 10.60
CA GLY A 99 8.81 -7.52 11.47
C GLY A 99 8.94 -6.50 12.60
N THR A 100 10.12 -6.41 13.23
CA THR A 100 10.39 -5.42 14.28
C THR A 100 10.37 -3.99 13.70
N ALA A 101 10.95 -3.77 12.52
CA ALA A 101 10.91 -2.48 11.83
C ALA A 101 9.49 -2.04 11.52
N ILE A 102 8.62 -2.96 11.06
CA ILE A 102 7.20 -2.68 10.83
C ILE A 102 6.51 -2.27 12.12
N LYS A 103 6.64 -3.06 13.21
CA LYS A 103 6.01 -2.74 14.52
C LYS A 103 6.44 -1.37 15.02
N THR A 104 7.74 -1.09 14.96
CA THR A 104 8.32 0.18 15.37
C THR A 104 7.79 1.34 14.54
N ALA A 105 7.85 1.22 13.21
CA ALA A 105 7.43 2.28 12.30
C ALA A 105 5.92 2.56 12.37
N VAL A 106 5.08 1.52 12.52
CA VAL A 106 3.63 1.68 12.71
C VAL A 106 3.32 2.43 14.01
N GLY A 107 3.96 2.05 15.11
CA GLY A 107 3.79 2.74 16.40
C GLY A 107 4.23 4.20 16.35
N LEU A 108 5.33 4.51 15.67
CA LEU A 108 5.79 5.87 15.47
C LEU A 108 4.88 6.65 14.52
N SER A 109 4.46 6.04 13.41
CA SER A 109 3.54 6.64 12.45
C SER A 109 2.23 7.07 13.11
N LEU A 110 1.65 6.20 13.92
CA LEU A 110 0.43 6.50 14.69
C LEU A 110 0.66 7.64 15.70
N ARG A 111 1.75 7.56 16.49
CA ARG A 111 2.08 8.54 17.54
C ARG A 111 2.36 9.92 16.96
N HIS A 112 3.02 9.99 15.81
CA HIS A 112 3.43 11.25 15.18
C HIS A 112 2.44 11.75 14.12
N ASN A 113 1.33 11.04 13.89
CA ASN A 113 0.38 11.30 12.79
C ASN A 113 1.10 11.53 11.46
N SER A 114 2.00 10.63 11.12
CA SER A 114 2.90 10.74 9.96
C SER A 114 2.76 9.51 9.06
N PRO A 115 2.93 9.64 7.74
CA PRO A 115 2.77 8.53 6.82
C PRO A 115 3.88 7.50 6.95
N LEU A 116 3.58 6.29 6.55
CA LEU A 116 4.45 5.12 6.51
C LEU A 116 4.61 4.60 5.08
N VAL A 117 5.85 4.40 4.66
CA VAL A 117 6.19 3.63 3.44
C VAL A 117 6.89 2.35 3.86
N THR A 118 6.42 1.21 3.35
CA THR A 118 7.07 -0.07 3.65
C THR A 118 7.81 -0.60 2.43
N ALA A 119 9.12 -0.83 2.55
CA ALA A 119 9.88 -1.57 1.56
C ALA A 119 9.45 -3.05 1.55
N PRO A 120 9.67 -3.79 0.46
CA PRO A 120 9.17 -5.17 0.31
C PRO A 120 9.70 -6.12 1.37
N ILE A 121 8.85 -7.09 1.80
CA ILE A 121 9.24 -8.18 2.69
C ILE A 121 9.11 -9.53 2.01
N ASN A 122 9.90 -10.48 2.47
CA ASN A 122 9.71 -11.88 2.16
C ASN A 122 8.82 -12.53 3.24
N LYS A 123 7.71 -13.13 2.84
CA LYS A 123 6.74 -13.74 3.76
C LYS A 123 7.32 -14.92 4.53
N TYR A 124 8.17 -15.71 3.88
CA TYR A 124 8.83 -16.85 4.51
C TYR A 124 9.88 -16.41 5.53
N SER A 125 10.72 -15.42 5.18
CA SER A 125 11.64 -14.80 6.15
C SER A 125 10.89 -14.25 7.36
N LEU A 126 9.78 -13.54 7.12
CA LEU A 126 8.94 -12.96 8.18
C LEU A 126 8.42 -14.03 9.13
N HIS A 127 7.93 -15.16 8.56
CA HIS A 127 7.48 -16.31 9.32
C HIS A 127 8.62 -16.94 10.14
N LEU A 128 9.78 -17.18 9.52
CA LEU A 128 10.97 -17.68 10.23
C LEU A 128 11.42 -16.72 11.35
N GLY A 129 11.20 -15.42 11.20
CA GLY A 129 11.48 -14.39 12.20
C GLY A 129 10.45 -14.30 13.33
N GLY A 130 9.45 -15.20 13.35
CA GLY A 130 8.43 -15.28 14.41
C GLY A 130 7.19 -14.43 14.20
N PHE A 131 6.99 -13.86 13.00
CA PHE A 131 5.81 -13.06 12.66
C PHE A 131 4.91 -13.83 11.69
N ILE A 132 3.83 -14.44 12.21
CA ILE A 132 2.94 -15.33 11.47
C ILE A 132 1.80 -14.52 10.83
N TYR A 133 2.13 -13.80 9.74
CA TYR A 133 1.17 -12.99 8.99
C TYR A 133 1.30 -13.26 7.49
N PRO A 134 0.19 -13.24 6.74
CA PRO A 134 0.21 -13.43 5.28
C PRO A 134 0.98 -12.34 4.52
N GLY A 135 1.07 -11.13 5.11
CA GLY A 135 1.75 -10.01 4.50
C GLY A 135 1.72 -8.74 5.35
N HIS A 136 2.17 -7.64 4.76
CA HIS A 136 2.18 -6.32 5.43
C HIS A 136 0.80 -5.86 5.87
N THR A 137 -0.20 -6.02 5.01
CA THR A 137 -1.54 -5.44 5.22
C THR A 137 -2.19 -6.03 6.44
N GLU A 138 -2.21 -7.34 6.55
CA GLU A 138 -2.79 -8.07 7.68
C GLU A 138 -2.01 -7.80 8.97
N PHE A 139 -0.69 -7.77 8.89
CA PHE A 139 0.17 -7.48 10.04
C PHE A 139 -0.05 -6.06 10.57
N ILE A 140 -0.09 -5.06 9.71
CA ILE A 140 -0.30 -3.65 10.09
C ILE A 140 -1.72 -3.44 10.61
N ALA A 141 -2.73 -4.04 9.96
CA ALA A 141 -4.13 -3.96 10.37
C ALA A 141 -4.32 -4.52 11.79
N GLU A 142 -3.66 -5.63 12.12
CA GLU A 142 -3.71 -6.21 13.46
C GLU A 142 -3.04 -5.32 14.51
N ILE A 143 -1.84 -4.78 14.25
CA ILE A 143 -1.17 -3.83 15.16
C ILE A 143 -2.08 -2.64 15.46
N LEU A 144 -2.77 -2.12 14.42
CA LEU A 144 -3.65 -0.96 14.53
C LEU A 144 -5.07 -1.32 14.99
N LYS A 145 -5.37 -2.62 15.21
CA LYS A 145 -6.71 -3.14 15.53
C LYS A 145 -7.77 -2.66 14.54
N SER A 146 -7.38 -2.50 13.28
CA SER A 146 -8.25 -2.06 12.19
C SER A 146 -8.93 -3.26 11.55
N LYS A 147 -10.25 -3.38 11.74
CA LYS A 147 -11.04 -4.47 11.15
C LYS A 147 -11.30 -4.23 9.66
N ASP A 148 -11.45 -2.99 9.29
CA ASP A 148 -11.87 -2.58 7.95
C ASP A 148 -10.72 -1.88 7.24
N HIS A 149 -10.20 -2.52 6.21
CA HIS A 149 -9.18 -1.96 5.34
C HIS A 149 -9.43 -2.38 3.90
N LEU A 150 -8.87 -1.63 2.96
CA LEU A 150 -9.02 -1.86 1.53
C LEU A 150 -7.68 -1.71 0.83
N MET A 151 -7.33 -2.69 0.01
CA MET A 151 -6.17 -2.59 -0.88
C MET A 151 -6.55 -1.80 -2.13
N ILE A 152 -5.88 -0.68 -2.35
CA ILE A 152 -5.99 0.13 -3.56
C ILE A 152 -4.64 0.10 -4.28
N LEU A 153 -4.64 -0.36 -5.52
CA LEU A 153 -3.49 -0.29 -6.42
C LEU A 153 -3.67 0.98 -7.28
N ASP A 154 -2.74 1.94 -7.14
CA ASP A 154 -2.79 3.19 -7.89
C ASP A 154 -1.65 3.22 -8.92
N GLY A 155 -2.01 3.12 -10.19
CA GLY A 155 -1.10 3.22 -11.33
C GLY A 155 -1.02 4.62 -11.96
N GLY A 156 -1.60 5.62 -11.31
CA GLY A 156 -1.73 6.98 -11.85
C GLY A 156 -2.94 7.13 -12.78
N VAL A 157 -2.92 6.50 -13.93
CA VAL A 157 -4.00 6.53 -14.91
C VAL A 157 -5.19 5.66 -14.54
N ILE A 158 -4.98 4.67 -13.70
CA ILE A 158 -6.00 3.74 -13.22
C ILE A 158 -5.81 3.46 -11.73
N LYS A 159 -6.90 3.40 -10.98
CA LYS A 159 -6.93 2.96 -9.59
C LYS A 159 -7.87 1.77 -9.47
N VAL A 160 -7.38 0.71 -8.86
CA VAL A 160 -8.12 -0.55 -8.67
C VAL A 160 -8.20 -0.86 -7.18
N ALA A 161 -9.41 -1.09 -6.69
CA ALA A 161 -9.69 -1.50 -5.32
C ALA A 161 -10.27 -2.91 -5.29
N LEU A 162 -9.80 -3.75 -4.38
CA LEU A 162 -10.08 -5.18 -4.37
C LEU A 162 -11.12 -5.55 -3.31
N VAL A 163 -12.23 -6.16 -3.73
CA VAL A 163 -13.21 -6.75 -2.79
C VAL A 163 -12.60 -7.98 -2.13
N THR A 164 -12.06 -8.90 -2.93
CA THR A 164 -11.28 -10.05 -2.46
C THR A 164 -9.83 -9.94 -2.95
N THR A 165 -8.88 -10.40 -2.15
CA THR A 165 -7.44 -10.29 -2.44
C THR A 165 -6.83 -11.64 -2.81
N HIS A 166 -6.08 -12.26 -1.92
CA HIS A 166 -5.29 -13.47 -2.17
C HIS A 166 -6.09 -14.75 -1.87
N LEU A 167 -7.12 -15.01 -2.67
CA LEU A 167 -7.93 -16.23 -2.60
C LEU A 167 -7.74 -17.08 -3.86
N PRO A 168 -7.86 -18.41 -3.74
CA PRO A 168 -8.05 -19.26 -4.93
C PRO A 168 -9.27 -18.81 -5.73
N LEU A 169 -9.19 -18.84 -7.06
CA LEU A 169 -10.29 -18.40 -7.91
C LEU A 169 -11.60 -19.16 -7.63
N SER A 170 -11.50 -20.44 -7.25
CA SER A 170 -12.64 -21.28 -6.85
C SER A 170 -13.43 -20.76 -5.65
N ASP A 171 -12.78 -19.93 -4.81
CA ASP A 171 -13.37 -19.45 -3.56
C ASP A 171 -13.91 -18.01 -3.69
N VAL A 172 -13.60 -17.35 -4.81
CA VAL A 172 -13.97 -15.95 -5.03
C VAL A 172 -15.48 -15.74 -5.00
N SER A 173 -16.26 -16.50 -5.79
CA SER A 173 -17.71 -16.33 -5.87
C SER A 173 -18.37 -16.45 -4.49
N ARG A 174 -17.96 -17.43 -3.69
CA ARG A 174 -18.48 -17.62 -2.32
C ARG A 174 -18.04 -16.54 -1.34
N SER A 175 -16.93 -15.85 -1.61
CA SER A 175 -16.37 -14.81 -0.75
C SER A 175 -16.91 -13.43 -1.06
N VAL A 176 -17.49 -13.23 -2.24
CA VAL A 176 -18.14 -11.97 -2.62
C VAL A 176 -19.53 -11.94 -1.99
N THR A 177 -19.74 -11.02 -1.06
CA THR A 177 -21.03 -10.82 -0.37
C THR A 177 -21.49 -9.38 -0.54
N GLU A 178 -22.80 -9.13 -0.45
CA GLU A 178 -23.38 -7.77 -0.55
C GLU A 178 -22.69 -6.82 0.47
N ASN A 179 -22.61 -7.25 1.72
CA ASN A 179 -21.97 -6.43 2.76
C ASN A 179 -20.47 -6.24 2.50
N GLY A 180 -19.78 -7.25 1.97
CA GLY A 180 -18.36 -7.14 1.59
C GLY A 180 -18.14 -6.10 0.49
N VAL A 181 -18.94 -6.11 -0.57
CA VAL A 181 -18.91 -5.11 -1.65
C VAL A 181 -19.25 -3.73 -1.11
N PHE A 182 -20.30 -3.63 -0.27
CA PHE A 182 -20.71 -2.37 0.35
C PHE A 182 -19.60 -1.77 1.21
N GLU A 183 -19.02 -2.52 2.15
CA GLU A 183 -17.99 -1.99 3.04
C GLU A 183 -16.70 -1.61 2.28
N LYS A 184 -16.28 -2.41 1.29
CA LYS A 184 -15.13 -2.07 0.45
C LYS A 184 -15.40 -0.83 -0.42
N GLY A 185 -16.61 -0.72 -0.98
CA GLY A 185 -17.05 0.48 -1.71
C GLY A 185 -17.08 1.72 -0.83
N ARG A 186 -17.60 1.62 0.41
CA ARG A 186 -17.61 2.71 1.39
C ARG A 186 -16.21 3.20 1.73
N ILE A 187 -15.26 2.27 2.00
CA ILE A 187 -13.87 2.63 2.29
C ILE A 187 -13.23 3.30 1.07
N LEU A 188 -13.48 2.78 -0.14
CA LEU A 188 -12.97 3.36 -1.38
C LEU A 188 -13.46 4.80 -1.55
N TYR A 189 -14.75 5.04 -1.42
CA TYR A 189 -15.34 6.36 -1.52
C TYR A 189 -14.73 7.35 -0.53
N LEU A 190 -14.66 6.95 0.75
CA LEU A 190 -14.07 7.80 1.79
C LEU A 190 -12.59 8.09 1.53
N SER A 191 -11.85 7.11 1.02
CA SER A 191 -10.45 7.29 0.68
C SER A 191 -10.26 8.23 -0.51
N LEU A 192 -11.06 8.08 -1.58
CA LEU A 192 -11.02 9.00 -2.72
C LEU A 192 -11.31 10.45 -2.29
N LYS A 193 -12.23 10.63 -1.36
CA LYS A 193 -12.52 11.96 -0.80
C LYS A 193 -11.42 12.48 0.12
N ASN A 194 -10.95 11.63 1.05
CA ASN A 194 -10.11 12.09 2.15
C ASN A 194 -8.62 12.06 1.82
N ASP A 195 -8.17 11.01 1.13
CA ASP A 195 -6.77 10.80 0.79
C ASP A 195 -6.44 11.41 -0.57
N TYR A 196 -7.28 11.15 -1.58
CA TYR A 196 -7.07 11.68 -2.93
C TYR A 196 -7.59 13.13 -3.11
N GLY A 197 -8.48 13.61 -2.26
CA GLY A 197 -9.02 14.96 -2.32
C GLY A 197 -10.09 15.17 -3.41
N ILE A 198 -10.69 14.09 -3.92
CA ILE A 198 -11.73 14.14 -4.96
C ILE A 198 -13.08 14.42 -4.29
N LYS A 199 -13.76 15.48 -4.68
CA LYS A 199 -15.00 15.89 -4.04
C LYS A 199 -16.17 14.93 -4.33
N GLU A 200 -16.33 14.52 -5.57
CA GLU A 200 -17.41 13.68 -6.06
C GLU A 200 -16.82 12.52 -6.88
N PRO A 201 -16.21 11.50 -6.21
CA PRO A 201 -15.49 10.44 -6.90
C PRO A 201 -16.45 9.55 -7.70
N GLN A 202 -16.14 9.33 -8.97
CA GLN A 202 -16.85 8.41 -9.86
C GLN A 202 -16.22 7.02 -9.75
N ILE A 203 -17.01 6.05 -9.31
CA ILE A 203 -16.52 4.69 -9.03
C ILE A 203 -17.24 3.70 -9.94
N THR A 204 -16.48 3.02 -10.78
CA THR A 204 -16.98 1.89 -11.57
C THR A 204 -16.86 0.61 -10.73
N VAL A 205 -17.96 -0.12 -10.56
CA VAL A 205 -18.01 -1.42 -9.91
C VAL A 205 -18.07 -2.49 -10.99
N CYS A 206 -17.05 -3.36 -11.04
CA CYS A 206 -17.00 -4.45 -12.00
C CYS A 206 -17.97 -5.57 -11.62
N SER A 207 -18.49 -6.27 -12.63
CA SER A 207 -19.23 -7.51 -12.41
C SER A 207 -18.31 -8.65 -11.97
N LEU A 208 -18.87 -9.68 -11.38
CA LEU A 208 -18.17 -10.94 -11.12
C LEU A 208 -18.18 -11.83 -12.37
N ASN A 209 -19.34 -11.94 -12.99
CA ASN A 209 -19.57 -12.88 -14.09
C ASN A 209 -19.49 -12.19 -15.47
N PRO A 210 -19.25 -12.96 -16.54
CA PRO A 210 -19.35 -12.46 -17.92
C PRO A 210 -20.69 -11.76 -18.16
N HIS A 211 -20.65 -10.63 -18.88
CA HIS A 211 -21.84 -9.84 -19.23
C HIS A 211 -22.72 -9.43 -18.04
N ALA A 212 -22.12 -9.32 -16.82
CA ALA A 212 -22.83 -9.06 -15.57
C ALA A 212 -23.98 -10.07 -15.31
N GLY A 213 -23.70 -11.35 -15.58
CA GLY A 213 -24.64 -12.45 -15.37
C GLY A 213 -25.68 -12.65 -16.46
N ASP A 214 -25.89 -11.69 -17.39
CA ASP A 214 -26.84 -11.74 -18.50
C ASP A 214 -28.22 -12.29 -18.07
N GLY A 215 -28.89 -11.61 -17.15
CA GLY A 215 -30.15 -12.06 -16.59
C GLY A 215 -30.10 -13.39 -15.83
N CYS A 216 -29.00 -13.64 -15.14
CA CYS A 216 -28.68 -14.83 -14.36
C CYS A 216 -28.38 -16.10 -15.19
N LEU A 217 -28.12 -15.97 -16.49
CA LEU A 217 -27.70 -17.10 -17.33
C LEU A 217 -26.28 -17.57 -17.02
N PHE A 218 -25.41 -16.66 -16.62
CA PHE A 218 -23.99 -16.92 -16.31
C PHE A 218 -23.66 -16.75 -14.83
N GLY A 219 -24.64 -16.89 -13.95
CA GLY A 219 -24.53 -16.68 -12.51
C GLY A 219 -25.44 -15.55 -12.04
N ASP A 220 -25.82 -15.59 -10.78
CA ASP A 220 -26.80 -14.66 -10.20
C ASP A 220 -26.18 -13.66 -9.21
N GLU A 221 -24.86 -13.78 -8.95
CA GLU A 221 -24.14 -12.93 -7.99
C GLU A 221 -24.21 -11.45 -8.36
N ASP A 222 -24.18 -11.14 -9.66
CA ASP A 222 -24.24 -9.74 -10.13
C ASP A 222 -25.58 -9.09 -9.81
N ASP A 223 -26.68 -9.79 -10.04
CA ASP A 223 -28.02 -9.28 -9.74
C ASP A 223 -28.40 -9.38 -8.26
N LYS A 224 -27.98 -10.44 -7.55
CA LYS A 224 -28.41 -10.71 -6.17
C LYS A 224 -27.47 -10.15 -5.10
N ILE A 225 -26.21 -9.86 -5.45
CA ILE A 225 -25.17 -9.43 -4.51
C ILE A 225 -24.62 -8.05 -4.89
N ILE A 226 -24.07 -7.90 -6.10
CA ILE A 226 -23.31 -6.69 -6.47
C ILE A 226 -24.25 -5.51 -6.72
N LYS A 227 -25.31 -5.73 -7.49
CA LYS A 227 -26.29 -4.67 -7.82
C LYS A 227 -26.99 -4.11 -6.57
N PRO A 228 -27.47 -4.92 -5.59
CA PRO A 228 -27.98 -4.40 -4.32
C PRO A 228 -26.93 -3.60 -3.52
N ALA A 229 -25.68 -4.08 -3.50
CA ALA A 229 -24.59 -3.35 -2.83
C ALA A 229 -24.34 -1.98 -3.47
N VAL A 230 -24.35 -1.88 -4.80
CA VAL A 230 -24.20 -0.62 -5.55
C VAL A 230 -25.37 0.33 -5.27
N GLN A 231 -26.60 -0.17 -5.24
CA GLN A 231 -27.78 0.61 -4.89
C GLN A 231 -27.65 1.18 -3.47
N ARG A 232 -27.34 0.34 -2.51
CA ARG A 232 -27.13 0.72 -1.12
C ARG A 232 -25.99 1.75 -0.96
N LEU A 233 -24.87 1.62 -1.68
CA LEU A 233 -23.78 2.61 -1.69
C LEU A 233 -24.24 3.98 -2.18
N ASN A 234 -25.03 4.01 -3.27
CA ASN A 234 -25.56 5.27 -3.78
C ASN A 234 -26.58 5.92 -2.84
N GLU A 235 -27.43 5.13 -2.18
CA GLU A 235 -28.44 5.63 -1.26
C GLU A 235 -27.83 6.10 0.06
N GLU A 236 -27.07 5.23 0.75
CA GLU A 236 -26.60 5.48 2.11
C GLU A 236 -25.36 6.37 2.17
N ILE A 237 -24.43 6.22 1.20
CA ILE A 237 -23.14 6.91 1.24
C ILE A 237 -23.13 8.16 0.37
N CYS A 238 -23.69 8.08 -0.82
CA CYS A 238 -23.69 9.18 -1.78
C CYS A 238 -24.98 10.01 -1.77
N ARG A 239 -25.93 9.69 -0.89
CA ARG A 239 -27.21 10.40 -0.77
C ARG A 239 -27.97 10.55 -2.11
N GLY A 240 -27.95 9.50 -2.92
CA GLY A 240 -28.66 9.45 -4.22
C GLY A 240 -27.91 10.11 -5.38
N CYS A 241 -26.65 10.54 -5.22
CA CYS A 241 -25.91 11.23 -6.29
C CYS A 241 -25.41 10.31 -7.43
N GLY A 242 -25.59 8.97 -7.33
CA GLY A 242 -25.25 8.05 -8.41
C GLY A 242 -23.75 7.97 -8.74
N LEU A 243 -22.89 8.08 -7.74
CA LEU A 243 -21.44 8.08 -7.91
C LEU A 243 -20.84 6.69 -8.13
N PHE A 244 -21.57 5.63 -7.78
CA PHE A 244 -21.21 4.25 -8.08
C PHE A 244 -22.01 3.76 -9.29
N THR A 245 -21.31 3.30 -10.32
CA THR A 245 -21.90 2.77 -11.55
C THR A 245 -21.51 1.30 -11.70
N GLY A 246 -22.49 0.41 -11.86
CA GLY A 246 -22.26 -1.03 -12.02
C GLY A 246 -23.43 -1.89 -11.50
N PRO A 247 -23.28 -3.23 -11.53
CA PRO A 247 -22.13 -3.98 -12.04
C PRO A 247 -21.90 -3.79 -13.53
N LEU A 248 -20.66 -3.49 -13.93
CA LEU A 248 -20.27 -3.32 -15.32
C LEU A 248 -19.40 -4.51 -15.77
N PRO A 249 -19.68 -5.14 -16.92
CA PRO A 249 -18.87 -6.23 -17.44
C PRO A 249 -17.39 -5.86 -17.50
N SER A 250 -16.51 -6.78 -17.04
CA SER A 250 -15.09 -6.49 -16.87
C SER A 250 -14.36 -6.23 -18.19
N ASP A 251 -14.79 -6.84 -19.28
CA ASP A 251 -14.28 -6.63 -20.63
C ASP A 251 -14.51 -5.20 -21.14
N THR A 252 -15.54 -4.53 -20.65
CA THR A 252 -15.87 -3.13 -21.00
C THR A 252 -15.44 -2.13 -19.94
N ALA A 253 -15.32 -2.53 -18.66
CA ALA A 253 -15.01 -1.67 -17.54
C ALA A 253 -13.66 -0.94 -17.68
N PHE A 254 -12.71 -1.53 -18.40
CA PHE A 254 -11.36 -0.97 -18.59
C PHE A 254 -11.14 -0.36 -19.98
N THR A 255 -12.21 -0.10 -20.72
CA THR A 255 -12.12 0.64 -21.98
C THR A 255 -11.74 2.10 -21.73
N LYS A 256 -11.10 2.74 -22.70
CA LYS A 256 -10.65 4.14 -22.59
C LYS A 256 -11.78 5.11 -22.22
N SER A 257 -12.99 4.89 -22.74
CA SER A 257 -14.15 5.73 -22.43
C SER A 257 -14.59 5.63 -20.97
N ILE A 258 -14.50 4.44 -20.36
CA ILE A 258 -14.82 4.22 -18.95
C ILE A 258 -13.68 4.72 -18.07
N LEU A 259 -12.43 4.42 -18.40
CA LEU A 259 -11.25 4.92 -17.65
C LEU A 259 -11.25 6.44 -17.53
N ASN A 260 -11.63 7.17 -18.58
CA ASN A 260 -11.63 8.64 -18.58
C ASN A 260 -12.72 9.26 -17.68
N ARG A 261 -13.76 8.52 -17.32
CA ARG A 261 -14.86 8.99 -16.48
C ARG A 261 -14.90 8.36 -15.09
N SER A 262 -13.97 7.46 -14.79
CA SER A 262 -13.90 6.75 -13.50
C SER A 262 -12.66 7.19 -12.73
N ASP A 263 -12.83 7.58 -11.49
CA ASP A 263 -11.72 7.88 -10.58
C ASP A 263 -11.10 6.61 -10.02
N ALA A 264 -11.88 5.53 -9.88
CA ALA A 264 -11.43 4.22 -9.45
C ALA A 264 -12.37 3.10 -9.91
N HIS A 265 -11.84 1.87 -9.92
CA HIS A 265 -12.58 0.65 -10.20
C HIS A 265 -12.60 -0.23 -8.95
N LEU A 266 -13.79 -0.63 -8.50
CA LEU A 266 -13.98 -1.64 -7.47
C LEU A 266 -14.14 -2.98 -8.17
N VAL A 267 -13.16 -3.86 -7.99
CA VAL A 267 -13.13 -5.18 -8.64
C VAL A 267 -13.37 -6.30 -7.65
N MET A 268 -13.94 -7.40 -8.11
CA MET A 268 -14.37 -8.50 -7.24
C MET A 268 -13.19 -9.39 -6.82
N TYR A 269 -12.17 -9.53 -7.68
CA TYR A 269 -11.02 -10.37 -7.40
C TYR A 269 -9.72 -9.79 -7.98
N HIS A 270 -8.61 -10.33 -7.49
CA HIS A 270 -7.26 -9.82 -7.72
C HIS A 270 -6.93 -9.63 -9.21
N ASP A 271 -6.97 -10.68 -10.02
CA ASP A 271 -6.51 -10.61 -11.41
C ASP A 271 -7.45 -9.81 -12.32
N GLN A 272 -8.72 -9.67 -11.94
CA GLN A 272 -9.68 -8.81 -12.64
C GLN A 272 -9.18 -7.35 -12.74
N GLY A 273 -8.52 -6.87 -11.70
CA GLY A 273 -8.01 -5.51 -11.65
C GLY A 273 -6.52 -5.39 -11.93
N LEU A 274 -5.69 -6.37 -11.52
CA LEU A 274 -4.25 -6.25 -11.64
C LEU A 274 -3.74 -6.46 -13.07
N ILE A 275 -4.44 -7.25 -13.89
CA ILE A 275 -4.08 -7.40 -15.31
C ILE A 275 -4.16 -6.05 -16.03
N PRO A 276 -5.31 -5.34 -16.07
CA PRO A 276 -5.37 -4.02 -16.70
C PRO A 276 -4.48 -2.97 -16.02
N LEU A 277 -4.34 -3.01 -14.69
CA LEU A 277 -3.42 -2.11 -13.99
C LEU A 277 -1.99 -2.26 -14.50
N LYS A 278 -1.47 -3.49 -14.57
CA LYS A 278 -0.08 -3.74 -14.99
C LYS A 278 0.14 -3.45 -16.46
N LEU A 279 -0.85 -3.68 -17.32
CA LEU A 279 -0.79 -3.30 -18.73
C LEU A 279 -0.65 -1.78 -18.92
N LEU A 280 -1.35 -0.99 -18.10
CA LEU A 280 -1.39 0.47 -18.22
C LEU A 280 -0.29 1.18 -17.42
N SER A 281 0.25 0.56 -16.37
CA SER A 281 1.08 1.24 -15.37
C SER A 281 2.25 0.40 -14.85
N PHE A 282 2.76 -0.53 -15.66
CA PHE A 282 3.82 -1.46 -15.25
C PHE A 282 5.03 -0.73 -14.63
N GLY A 283 5.46 -1.19 -13.45
CA GLY A 283 6.61 -0.65 -12.73
C GLY A 283 6.39 0.70 -12.04
N LYS A 284 5.19 1.32 -12.15
CA LYS A 284 4.88 2.62 -11.54
C LYS A 284 3.80 2.57 -10.47
N ALA A 285 3.02 1.50 -10.46
CA ALA A 285 1.90 1.34 -9.53
C ALA A 285 2.38 1.24 -8.08
N ILE A 286 1.55 1.73 -7.18
CA ILE A 286 1.75 1.61 -5.74
C ILE A 286 0.61 0.81 -5.11
N ASN A 287 0.86 0.23 -3.96
CA ASN A 287 -0.17 -0.32 -3.09
C ASN A 287 -0.44 0.67 -1.96
N PHE A 288 -1.68 1.12 -1.84
CA PHE A 288 -2.17 1.94 -0.74
C PHE A 288 -3.17 1.15 0.10
N THR A 289 -2.95 1.08 1.40
CA THR A 289 -3.89 0.45 2.33
C THR A 289 -4.82 1.51 2.91
N ALA A 290 -6.00 1.66 2.32
CA ALA A 290 -7.04 2.58 2.78
C ALA A 290 -7.79 2.04 4.01
N GLY A 291 -8.45 2.91 4.77
CA GLY A 291 -9.20 2.55 5.98
C GLY A 291 -8.36 2.46 7.25
N LEU A 292 -7.04 2.51 7.16
CA LEU A 292 -6.17 2.55 8.33
C LEU A 292 -6.14 3.96 8.97
N PRO A 293 -5.94 4.05 10.30
CA PRO A 293 -5.77 5.34 10.98
C PRO A 293 -4.50 6.09 10.58
N ILE A 294 -3.55 5.41 9.94
CA ILE A 294 -2.34 5.99 9.36
C ILE A 294 -2.38 5.90 7.84
N VAL A 295 -1.68 6.78 7.15
CA VAL A 295 -1.40 6.61 5.72
C VAL A 295 -0.31 5.56 5.56
N ARG A 296 -0.58 4.48 4.84
CA ARG A 296 0.43 3.46 4.52
C ARG A 296 0.45 3.17 3.03
N THR A 297 1.62 3.34 2.42
CA THR A 297 1.88 2.98 1.03
C THR A 297 3.05 2.01 0.91
N SER A 298 3.14 1.33 -0.22
CA SER A 298 4.29 0.51 -0.58
C SER A 298 4.41 0.40 -2.10
N PRO A 299 5.58 0.01 -2.64
CA PRO A 299 5.68 -0.39 -4.04
C PRO A 299 4.79 -1.62 -4.31
N ASP A 300 4.39 -1.77 -5.59
CA ASP A 300 3.56 -2.89 -6.10
C ASP A 300 4.42 -4.08 -6.56
N HIS A 301 5.54 -4.34 -5.92
CA HIS A 301 6.39 -5.49 -6.21
C HIS A 301 6.98 -6.08 -4.93
N GLY A 302 7.47 -7.31 -5.02
CA GLY A 302 8.08 -8.04 -3.91
C GLY A 302 9.57 -7.72 -3.73
N THR A 303 10.24 -8.60 -2.99
CA THR A 303 11.67 -8.51 -2.64
C THR A 303 12.62 -8.70 -3.82
N ALA A 304 12.16 -9.24 -4.94
CA ALA A 304 12.93 -9.44 -6.19
C ALA A 304 14.33 -10.04 -5.92
N TYR A 305 14.35 -11.19 -5.26
CA TYR A 305 15.57 -11.87 -4.83
C TYR A 305 16.54 -12.21 -5.96
N ASP A 306 16.02 -12.42 -7.17
CA ASP A 306 16.75 -12.66 -8.41
C ASP A 306 17.67 -11.52 -8.84
N ILE A 307 17.33 -10.29 -8.47
CA ILE A 307 18.11 -9.08 -8.79
C ILE A 307 18.69 -8.38 -7.55
N ALA A 308 18.47 -8.92 -6.35
CA ALA A 308 18.99 -8.33 -5.12
C ALA A 308 20.53 -8.25 -5.13
N GLY A 309 21.08 -7.13 -4.72
CA GLY A 309 22.52 -6.86 -4.71
C GLY A 309 23.15 -6.52 -6.08
N LYS A 310 22.36 -6.42 -7.16
CA LYS A 310 22.86 -6.11 -8.50
C LYS A 310 22.80 -4.62 -8.88
N GLY A 311 22.13 -3.78 -8.09
CA GLY A 311 22.03 -2.34 -8.36
C GLY A 311 21.11 -1.97 -9.54
N ILE A 312 20.22 -2.87 -9.97
CA ILE A 312 19.36 -2.71 -11.15
C ILE A 312 17.87 -2.62 -10.84
N ALA A 313 17.49 -2.57 -9.57
CA ALA A 313 16.08 -2.49 -9.17
C ALA A 313 15.40 -1.22 -9.70
N GLY A 314 14.20 -1.36 -10.28
CA GLY A 314 13.38 -0.23 -10.71
C GLY A 314 12.88 0.56 -9.50
N THR A 315 13.11 1.87 -9.47
CA THR A 315 12.80 2.72 -8.31
C THR A 315 11.50 3.50 -8.43
N GLU A 316 10.86 3.51 -9.60
CA GLU A 316 9.68 4.35 -9.87
C GLU A 316 8.51 4.07 -8.92
N SER A 317 8.16 2.80 -8.73
CA SER A 317 7.06 2.40 -7.83
C SER A 317 7.34 2.85 -6.38
N PHE A 318 8.57 2.71 -5.90
CA PHE A 318 8.94 3.14 -4.54
C PHE A 318 8.92 4.67 -4.40
N LYS A 319 9.43 5.42 -5.37
CA LYS A 319 9.35 6.90 -5.38
C LYS A 319 7.90 7.36 -5.37
N ASN A 320 7.06 6.77 -6.22
CA ASN A 320 5.64 7.06 -6.27
C ASN A 320 4.96 6.75 -4.93
N ALA A 321 5.35 5.66 -4.24
CA ALA A 321 4.83 5.32 -2.92
C ALA A 321 5.18 6.39 -1.88
N VAL A 322 6.41 6.93 -1.91
CA VAL A 322 6.83 8.03 -1.02
C VAL A 322 6.04 9.31 -1.31
N ASP A 323 5.94 9.70 -2.59
CA ASP A 323 5.24 10.93 -2.99
C ASP A 323 3.74 10.87 -2.65
N LYS A 324 3.11 9.73 -2.90
CA LYS A 324 1.68 9.51 -2.56
C LYS A 324 1.45 9.48 -1.05
N ALA A 325 2.37 8.88 -0.27
CA ALA A 325 2.27 8.89 1.19
C ALA A 325 2.25 10.33 1.74
N LEU A 326 3.13 11.19 1.25
CA LEU A 326 3.18 12.60 1.62
C LEU A 326 1.92 13.36 1.15
N PHE A 327 1.48 13.11 -0.08
CA PHE A 327 0.27 13.71 -0.64
C PHE A 327 -0.98 13.37 0.19
N PHE A 328 -1.19 12.09 0.49
CA PHE A 328 -2.34 11.64 1.29
C PHE A 328 -2.30 12.19 2.72
N SER A 329 -1.12 12.19 3.34
CA SER A 329 -0.95 12.75 4.68
C SER A 329 -1.30 14.25 4.72
N ASN A 330 -0.88 15.01 3.72
CA ASN A 330 -1.21 16.44 3.62
C ASN A 330 -2.72 16.65 3.44
N ASN A 331 -3.41 15.82 2.65
CA ASN A 331 -4.86 15.92 2.46
C ASN A 331 -5.63 15.62 3.74
N ARG A 332 -5.24 14.57 4.49
CA ARG A 332 -5.84 14.25 5.81
C ARG A 332 -5.64 15.39 6.81
N THR A 333 -4.44 15.99 6.84
CA THR A 333 -4.14 17.09 7.76
C THR A 333 -4.97 18.33 7.47
N ARG A 334 -5.12 18.73 6.20
CA ARG A 334 -5.92 19.91 5.80
C ARG A 334 -7.38 19.80 6.23
N ARG A 335 -7.96 18.60 6.19
CA ARG A 335 -9.36 18.36 6.59
C ARG A 335 -9.60 18.42 8.10
N ASN A 336 -8.61 18.09 8.91
CA ASN A 336 -8.74 18.19 10.36
C ASN A 336 -8.75 19.66 10.85
N TYR A 337 -8.44 20.63 9.96
CA TYR A 337 -8.44 22.07 10.25
C TYR A 337 -9.55 22.83 9.50
N SER A 338 -10.33 22.16 8.65
CA SER A 338 -11.53 22.71 7.97
C SER A 338 -12.83 22.20 8.61
#